data_b0cbdf348697c95c0e530567aa89bd75
#
_entry.id   b0cbdf348697c95c0e530567aa89bd75
#
_cell.length_a   1.000
_cell.length_b   1.000
_cell.length_c   1.000
_cell.angle_alpha   90.00
_cell.angle_beta   90.00
_cell.angle_gamma   90.00
#
_symmetry.space_group_name_H-M   'P 1'
#
loop_
_entity.id
_entity.type
_entity.pdbx_description
1 polymer ?
#
loop_
_entity_poly.entity_id
_entity_poly.type
_entity_poly.pdbx_seq_one_letter_code
_entity_poly.pdbx_strand_id
1 'polypeptide(L)'
;MGVLNVTPDSFSDGGKFNRLDLAVKHIDSMLESGADIIDIGGESTKPGSDPVSIDEELNRVVPVISEIKKTNNDVLISVDTYKSVVAKEAIQAGADIINDISGLAFDEDMATLLAKNDIPVIIMHIQGKPKTMQQKISYNDLINDIKQYFEKRCDYAIKSGIKKNNIILDPGIGFGKTFNHNFKLLKNLKTFKEMAYPLLIGPSKKAFIGDVLNLPPDERVEGTIATVVAGILNGANIVRVHDVKENKRAITVTENILAAK
;
A
#
# COMPACT_ATOMS: atom_id res chain seq x y z
N MET A 1 -0.97 -8.03 3.98
CA MET A 1 0.21 -7.15 3.80
C MET A 1 0.38 -6.29 5.05
N GLY A 2 1.51 -6.45 5.75
CA GLY A 2 1.87 -5.66 6.92
C GLY A 2 2.63 -4.39 6.52
N VAL A 3 2.37 -3.27 7.22
CA VAL A 3 3.00 -1.97 6.92
C VAL A 3 4.18 -1.71 7.84
N LEU A 4 5.35 -1.44 7.27
CA LEU A 4 6.52 -0.94 7.98
C LEU A 4 6.90 0.46 7.48
N ASN A 5 6.67 1.48 8.29
CA ASN A 5 7.16 2.83 8.01
C ASN A 5 8.55 3.03 8.63
N VAL A 6 9.57 3.23 7.80
CA VAL A 6 10.95 3.51 8.24
C VAL A 6 11.18 5.02 8.23
N THR A 7 10.32 5.75 8.95
CA THR A 7 10.42 7.22 9.10
C THR A 7 11.04 7.59 10.44
N PRO A 8 11.64 8.79 10.60
CA PRO A 8 12.24 9.23 11.85
C PRO A 8 11.32 9.10 13.07
N ASP A 9 10.03 9.41 12.90
CA ASP A 9 9.01 9.34 13.95
C ASP A 9 8.68 7.91 14.39
N SER A 10 8.92 6.92 13.51
CA SER A 10 8.59 5.51 13.80
C SER A 10 9.61 4.84 14.74
N PHE A 11 10.82 5.40 14.86
CA PHE A 11 11.93 4.83 15.64
C PHE A 11 12.75 5.94 16.32
N SER A 12 12.09 6.83 17.05
CA SER A 12 12.65 8.10 17.56
C SER A 12 13.79 7.96 18.57
N ASP A 13 13.96 6.80 19.25
CA ASP A 13 14.83 6.68 20.43
C ASP A 13 16.17 5.97 20.17
N GLY A 14 16.59 5.76 18.90
CA GLY A 14 17.79 4.97 18.61
C GLY A 14 18.68 5.50 17.49
N GLY A 15 20.00 5.30 17.61
CA GLY A 15 20.96 5.49 16.49
C GLY A 15 20.68 4.54 15.31
N LYS A 16 21.40 4.73 14.16
CA LYS A 16 21.13 3.99 12.89
C LYS A 16 21.06 2.45 13.07
N PHE A 17 21.92 1.85 13.89
CA PHE A 17 21.93 0.39 14.14
C PHE A 17 20.71 -0.05 14.95
N ASN A 18 20.32 0.71 15.96
CA ASN A 18 19.14 0.40 16.77
C ASN A 18 17.84 0.48 15.93
N ARG A 19 17.77 1.39 14.97
CA ARG A 19 16.62 1.51 14.05
C ARG A 19 16.45 0.30 13.12
N LEU A 20 17.56 -0.25 12.60
CA LEU A 20 17.52 -1.45 11.77
C LEU A 20 17.06 -2.66 12.56
N ASP A 21 17.62 -2.88 13.74
CA ASP A 21 17.25 -3.99 14.63
C ASP A 21 15.76 -3.92 15.03
N LEU A 22 15.24 -2.72 15.32
CA LEU A 22 13.82 -2.52 15.64
C LEU A 22 12.93 -2.79 14.44
N ALA A 23 13.34 -2.37 13.23
CA ALA A 23 12.61 -2.64 11.99
C ALA A 23 12.54 -4.14 11.72
N VAL A 24 13.66 -4.86 11.84
CA VAL A 24 13.74 -6.33 11.67
C VAL A 24 12.83 -7.04 12.69
N LYS A 25 12.94 -6.72 13.98
CA LYS A 25 12.07 -7.30 15.02
C LYS A 25 10.58 -7.05 14.75
N HIS A 26 10.25 -5.87 14.25
CA HIS A 26 8.85 -5.57 13.91
C HIS A 26 8.36 -6.39 12.70
N ILE A 27 9.23 -6.60 11.70
CA ILE A 27 8.94 -7.49 10.57
C ILE A 27 8.72 -8.91 11.06
N ASP A 28 9.61 -9.44 11.89
CA ASP A 28 9.48 -10.79 12.46
C ASP A 28 8.14 -10.95 13.20
N SER A 29 7.78 -9.98 14.03
CA SER A 29 6.48 -9.97 14.73
C SER A 29 5.28 -9.93 13.77
N MET A 30 5.37 -9.19 12.64
CA MET A 30 4.32 -9.20 11.61
C MET A 30 4.22 -10.54 10.90
N LEU A 31 5.34 -11.19 10.60
CA LEU A 31 5.39 -12.51 9.97
C LEU A 31 4.83 -13.59 10.90
N GLU A 32 5.23 -13.60 12.17
CA GLU A 32 4.66 -14.48 13.22
C GLU A 32 3.15 -14.26 13.39
N SER A 33 2.68 -13.02 13.19
CA SER A 33 1.26 -12.67 13.20
C SER A 33 0.51 -13.07 11.92
N GLY A 34 1.22 -13.62 10.91
CA GLY A 34 0.65 -14.14 9.67
C GLY A 34 0.57 -13.13 8.52
N ALA A 35 1.47 -12.15 8.48
CA ALA A 35 1.64 -11.32 7.29
C ALA A 35 2.22 -12.17 6.14
N ASP A 36 1.63 -12.05 4.95
CA ASP A 36 2.10 -12.74 3.74
C ASP A 36 3.07 -11.85 2.93
N ILE A 37 2.97 -10.53 3.08
CA ILE A 37 3.79 -9.52 2.39
C ILE A 37 4.12 -8.42 3.42
N ILE A 38 5.34 -7.91 3.39
CA ILE A 38 5.75 -6.72 4.17
C ILE A 38 5.92 -5.54 3.21
N ASP A 39 5.22 -4.44 3.47
CA ASP A 39 5.31 -3.21 2.66
C ASP A 39 6.14 -2.17 3.39
N ILE A 40 7.32 -1.86 2.85
CA ILE A 40 8.33 -1.00 3.45
C ILE A 40 8.27 0.39 2.81
N GLY A 41 8.00 1.42 3.62
CA GLY A 41 7.96 2.81 3.17
C GLY A 41 8.99 3.69 3.87
N GLY A 42 9.82 4.41 3.08
CA GLY A 42 10.83 5.36 3.57
C GLY A 42 10.33 6.80 3.63
N GLU A 43 9.24 7.12 2.94
CA GLU A 43 8.58 8.43 2.88
C GLU A 43 7.18 8.37 3.47
N SER A 44 6.80 9.38 4.25
CA SER A 44 5.42 9.49 4.75
C SER A 44 4.50 9.99 3.64
N THR A 45 3.45 9.22 3.34
CA THR A 45 2.42 9.57 2.35
C THR A 45 1.14 10.11 2.99
N LYS A 46 1.19 10.47 4.28
CA LYS A 46 0.07 11.10 5.00
C LYS A 46 -0.29 12.46 4.38
N PRO A 47 -1.56 12.90 4.49
CA PRO A 47 -1.95 14.23 4.05
C PRO A 47 -1.07 15.32 4.64
N GLY A 48 -0.51 16.19 3.77
CA GLY A 48 0.33 17.31 4.19
C GLY A 48 1.80 16.99 4.40
N SER A 49 2.24 15.72 4.28
CA SER A 49 3.66 15.39 4.42
C SER A 49 4.51 15.94 3.28
N ASP A 50 5.72 16.36 3.62
CA ASP A 50 6.73 16.78 2.66
C ASP A 50 7.47 15.54 2.08
N PRO A 51 7.84 15.56 0.79
CA PRO A 51 8.66 14.51 0.21
C PRO A 51 10.07 14.53 0.81
N VAL A 52 10.69 13.36 0.91
CA VAL A 52 12.10 13.22 1.29
C VAL A 52 12.99 13.10 0.06
N SER A 53 14.29 13.38 0.21
CA SER A 53 15.27 13.18 -0.86
C SER A 53 15.41 11.69 -1.23
N ILE A 54 15.88 11.43 -2.45
CA ILE A 54 16.17 10.05 -2.90
C ILE A 54 17.18 9.39 -1.96
N ASP A 55 18.28 10.07 -1.62
CA ASP A 55 19.34 9.55 -0.75
C ASP A 55 18.80 9.19 0.65
N GLU A 56 17.91 10.02 1.19
CA GLU A 56 17.31 9.76 2.48
C GLU A 56 16.39 8.55 2.44
N GLU A 57 15.56 8.41 1.41
CA GLU A 57 14.68 7.25 1.23
C GLU A 57 15.48 5.97 1.03
N LEU A 58 16.53 5.99 0.20
CA LEU A 58 17.46 4.87 0.01
C LEU A 58 18.10 4.43 1.33
N ASN A 59 18.61 5.38 2.11
CA ASN A 59 19.23 5.10 3.40
C ASN A 59 18.27 4.50 4.44
N ARG A 60 16.97 4.68 4.26
CA ARG A 60 15.93 4.10 5.13
C ARG A 60 15.53 2.69 4.68
N VAL A 61 15.23 2.49 3.38
CA VAL A 61 14.60 1.25 2.91
C VAL A 61 15.60 0.16 2.55
N VAL A 62 16.70 0.48 1.86
CA VAL A 62 17.63 -0.52 1.32
C VAL A 62 18.29 -1.38 2.39
N PRO A 63 18.78 -0.83 3.53
CA PRO A 63 19.37 -1.65 4.59
C PRO A 63 18.38 -2.64 5.20
N VAL A 64 17.12 -2.26 5.37
CA VAL A 64 16.07 -3.12 5.92
C VAL A 64 15.78 -4.28 4.99
N ILE A 65 15.60 -4.01 3.68
CA ILE A 65 15.37 -5.05 2.68
C ILE A 65 16.52 -6.04 2.68
N SER A 66 17.77 -5.53 2.59
CA SER A 66 18.97 -6.38 2.55
C SER A 66 19.09 -7.26 3.78
N GLU A 67 18.77 -6.75 4.97
CA GLU A 67 18.88 -7.53 6.22
C GLU A 67 17.85 -8.64 6.28
N ILE A 68 16.58 -8.34 5.93
CA ILE A 68 15.52 -9.34 5.90
C ILE A 68 15.82 -10.44 4.87
N LYS A 69 16.26 -10.08 3.67
CA LYS A 69 16.57 -11.07 2.62
C LYS A 69 17.76 -11.96 2.95
N LYS A 70 18.68 -11.53 3.81
CA LYS A 70 19.75 -12.37 4.35
C LYS A 70 19.24 -13.42 5.34
N THR A 71 18.31 -13.03 6.21
CA THR A 71 17.81 -13.88 7.29
C THR A 71 16.63 -14.75 6.85
N ASN A 72 15.78 -14.23 5.96
CA ASN A 72 14.60 -14.92 5.43
C ASN A 72 14.33 -14.50 3.98
N ASN A 73 14.89 -15.24 3.03
CA ASN A 73 14.76 -14.92 1.59
C ASN A 73 13.36 -15.15 1.03
N ASP A 74 12.52 -15.94 1.71
CA ASP A 74 11.16 -16.29 1.23
C ASP A 74 10.11 -15.22 1.55
N VAL A 75 10.45 -14.24 2.40
CA VAL A 75 9.55 -13.12 2.71
C VAL A 75 9.30 -12.28 1.47
N LEU A 76 8.04 -12.09 1.09
CA LEU A 76 7.68 -11.15 0.02
C LEU A 76 7.75 -9.71 0.53
N ILE A 77 8.60 -8.91 -0.13
CA ILE A 77 8.81 -7.50 0.21
C ILE A 77 8.22 -6.61 -0.88
N SER A 78 7.30 -5.75 -0.48
CA SER A 78 6.81 -4.62 -1.26
C SER A 78 7.51 -3.33 -0.80
N VAL A 79 7.77 -2.41 -1.71
CA VAL A 79 8.37 -1.10 -1.38
C VAL A 79 7.43 0.02 -1.83
N ASP A 80 6.97 0.83 -0.85
CA ASP A 80 6.12 1.99 -1.07
C ASP A 80 6.99 3.17 -1.52
N THR A 81 7.09 3.34 -2.85
CA THR A 81 7.84 4.42 -3.49
C THR A 81 7.31 4.74 -4.88
N TYR A 82 7.33 6.01 -5.25
CA TYR A 82 7.05 6.49 -6.60
C TYR A 82 8.31 6.98 -7.34
N LYS A 83 9.52 6.75 -6.76
CA LYS A 83 10.79 7.17 -7.32
C LYS A 83 11.51 5.98 -7.95
N SER A 84 11.75 6.02 -9.26
CA SER A 84 12.36 4.91 -10.01
C SER A 84 13.76 4.55 -9.51
N VAL A 85 14.54 5.55 -9.08
CA VAL A 85 15.89 5.33 -8.51
C VAL A 85 15.80 4.54 -7.21
N VAL A 86 14.84 4.84 -6.33
CA VAL A 86 14.62 4.09 -5.08
C VAL A 86 14.13 2.68 -5.39
N ALA A 87 13.17 2.55 -6.30
CA ALA A 87 12.66 1.25 -6.74
C ALA A 87 13.78 0.36 -7.31
N LYS A 88 14.69 0.91 -8.12
CA LYS A 88 15.82 0.18 -8.69
C LYS A 88 16.74 -0.42 -7.62
N GLU A 89 17.16 0.39 -6.67
CA GLU A 89 18.05 -0.08 -5.58
C GLU A 89 17.32 -1.05 -4.64
N ALA A 90 16.02 -0.82 -4.39
CA ALA A 90 15.19 -1.74 -3.63
C ALA A 90 15.05 -3.11 -4.30
N ILE A 91 14.85 -3.16 -5.63
CA ILE A 91 14.80 -4.40 -6.42
C ILE A 91 16.15 -5.14 -6.35
N GLN A 92 17.27 -4.42 -6.47
CA GLN A 92 18.60 -5.01 -6.34
C GLN A 92 18.88 -5.57 -4.94
N ALA A 93 18.27 -4.96 -3.91
CA ALA A 93 18.33 -5.44 -2.52
C ALA A 93 17.39 -6.62 -2.25
N GLY A 94 16.49 -6.96 -3.17
CA GLY A 94 15.59 -8.10 -3.09
C GLY A 94 14.11 -7.78 -2.92
N ALA A 95 13.66 -6.55 -3.22
CA ALA A 95 12.23 -6.23 -3.24
C ALA A 95 11.53 -7.00 -4.38
N ASP A 96 10.35 -7.55 -4.07
CA ASP A 96 9.56 -8.39 -4.97
C ASP A 96 8.43 -7.62 -5.66
N ILE A 97 7.96 -6.51 -5.06
CA ILE A 97 6.80 -5.71 -5.51
C ILE A 97 7.12 -4.22 -5.33
N ILE A 98 6.69 -3.38 -6.24
CA ILE A 98 6.69 -1.92 -6.04
C ILE A 98 5.26 -1.42 -5.83
N ASN A 99 5.03 -0.72 -4.72
CA ASN A 99 3.77 -0.06 -4.40
C ASN A 99 3.88 1.42 -4.77
N ASP A 100 3.41 1.79 -5.96
CA ASP A 100 3.49 3.15 -6.46
C ASP A 100 2.17 3.90 -6.26
N ILE A 101 2.15 4.76 -5.24
CA ILE A 101 0.99 5.59 -4.90
C ILE A 101 0.58 6.56 -6.00
N SER A 102 1.46 6.84 -6.96
CA SER A 102 1.18 7.70 -8.10
C SER A 102 0.54 6.97 -9.28
N GLY A 103 0.53 5.63 -9.24
CA GLY A 103 0.10 4.80 -10.35
C GLY A 103 0.96 5.01 -11.60
N LEU A 104 2.27 5.06 -11.44
CA LEU A 104 3.28 5.29 -12.48
C LEU A 104 3.25 6.70 -13.10
N ALA A 105 2.73 7.72 -12.38
CA ALA A 105 2.52 9.05 -12.95
C ALA A 105 3.55 10.09 -12.51
N PHE A 106 4.32 9.87 -11.44
CA PHE A 106 5.24 10.89 -10.91
C PHE A 106 6.66 10.74 -11.42
N ASP A 107 7.04 9.54 -11.91
CA ASP A 107 8.36 9.25 -12.45
C ASP A 107 8.19 8.45 -13.76
N GLU A 108 8.62 9.01 -14.89
CA GLU A 108 8.46 8.44 -16.23
C GLU A 108 9.29 7.16 -16.45
N ASP A 109 10.38 7.00 -15.70
CA ASP A 109 11.28 5.83 -15.82
C ASP A 109 10.75 4.61 -15.05
N MET A 110 9.81 4.79 -14.11
CA MET A 110 9.30 3.71 -13.26
C MET A 110 8.75 2.54 -14.08
N ALA A 111 7.86 2.81 -15.04
CA ALA A 111 7.22 1.74 -15.82
C ALA A 111 8.23 0.91 -16.62
N THR A 112 9.21 1.57 -17.24
CA THR A 112 10.27 0.90 -18.01
C THR A 112 11.18 0.06 -17.11
N LEU A 113 11.53 0.57 -15.93
CA LEU A 113 12.30 -0.15 -14.92
C LEU A 113 11.61 -1.46 -14.51
N LEU A 114 10.32 -1.38 -14.16
CA LEU A 114 9.55 -2.53 -13.68
C LEU A 114 9.33 -3.57 -14.78
N ALA A 115 9.05 -3.12 -16.01
CA ALA A 115 8.92 -4.00 -17.16
C ALA A 115 10.20 -4.79 -17.44
N LYS A 116 11.35 -4.11 -17.40
CA LYS A 116 12.68 -4.73 -17.65
C LYS A 116 13.04 -5.80 -16.62
N ASN A 117 12.65 -5.63 -15.38
CA ASN A 117 12.96 -6.52 -14.27
C ASN A 117 11.84 -7.52 -13.94
N ASP A 118 10.73 -7.50 -14.70
CA ASP A 118 9.54 -8.35 -14.49
C ASP A 118 8.92 -8.22 -13.09
N ILE A 119 8.94 -7.02 -12.51
CA ILE A 119 8.49 -6.73 -11.15
C ILE A 119 7.00 -6.37 -11.13
N PRO A 120 6.19 -7.01 -10.29
CA PRO A 120 4.81 -6.61 -10.02
C PRO A 120 4.71 -5.19 -9.46
N VAL A 121 3.63 -4.49 -9.84
CA VAL A 121 3.35 -3.13 -9.39
C VAL A 121 1.93 -2.97 -8.87
N ILE A 122 1.81 -2.26 -7.75
CA ILE A 122 0.52 -1.76 -7.26
C ILE A 122 0.33 -0.37 -7.85
N ILE A 123 -0.68 -0.24 -8.69
CA ILE A 123 -1.11 1.02 -9.32
C ILE A 123 -2.21 1.62 -8.46
N MET A 124 -1.85 2.65 -7.66
CA MET A 124 -2.83 3.31 -6.80
C MET A 124 -3.42 4.56 -7.47
N HIS A 125 -4.70 4.81 -7.20
CA HIS A 125 -5.35 6.06 -7.57
C HIS A 125 -5.19 7.12 -6.47
N ILE A 126 -4.59 8.24 -6.83
CA ILE A 126 -4.52 9.46 -6.03
C ILE A 126 -5.04 10.66 -6.83
N GLN A 127 -5.72 11.60 -6.18
CA GLN A 127 -6.03 12.90 -6.76
C GLN A 127 -5.06 13.96 -6.20
N GLY A 128 -4.18 14.50 -7.06
CA GLY A 128 -3.11 15.43 -6.63
C GLY A 128 -1.88 14.70 -6.10
N LYS A 129 -1.17 15.34 -5.15
CA LYS A 129 0.02 14.79 -4.48
C LYS A 129 -0.24 14.67 -2.97
N PRO A 130 0.46 13.83 -2.20
CA PRO A 130 0.24 13.68 -0.76
C PRO A 130 0.14 15.01 -0.01
N LYS A 131 1.02 15.96 -0.31
CA LYS A 131 1.02 17.30 0.31
C LYS A 131 -0.27 18.10 0.09
N THR A 132 -0.94 17.92 -1.05
CA THR A 132 -2.08 18.77 -1.47
C THR A 132 -3.36 18.01 -1.76
N MET A 133 -3.35 16.69 -1.71
CA MET A 133 -4.46 15.83 -2.16
C MET A 133 -5.79 16.08 -1.46
N GLN A 134 -5.78 16.66 -0.26
CA GLN A 134 -7.01 16.95 0.50
C GLN A 134 -7.51 18.40 0.33
N GLN A 135 -6.82 19.26 -0.45
CA GLN A 135 -7.19 20.67 -0.59
C GLN A 135 -8.33 20.91 -1.59
N LYS A 136 -8.39 20.14 -2.67
CA LYS A 136 -9.41 20.29 -3.73
C LYS A 136 -9.88 18.91 -4.21
N ILE A 137 -10.75 18.29 -3.44
CA ILE A 137 -11.33 17.00 -3.80
C ILE A 137 -12.54 17.22 -4.70
N SER A 138 -12.48 16.74 -5.94
CA SER A 138 -13.57 16.88 -6.93
C SER A 138 -13.65 15.66 -7.83
N TYR A 139 -14.82 15.05 -7.91
CA TYR A 139 -15.17 13.95 -8.80
C TYR A 139 -16.53 14.25 -9.44
N ASN A 140 -16.69 13.96 -10.71
CA ASN A 140 -18.00 14.00 -11.36
C ASN A 140 -18.80 12.73 -11.00
N ASP A 141 -18.15 11.58 -11.18
CA ASP A 141 -18.60 10.27 -10.69
C ASP A 141 -17.39 9.52 -10.13
N LEU A 142 -17.28 9.45 -8.79
CA LEU A 142 -16.14 8.86 -8.10
C LEU A 142 -15.74 7.48 -8.64
N ILE A 143 -16.72 6.59 -8.82
CA ILE A 143 -16.43 5.20 -9.20
C ILE A 143 -16.00 5.12 -10.67
N ASN A 144 -16.74 5.81 -11.53
CA ASN A 144 -16.43 5.84 -12.95
C ASN A 144 -15.12 6.59 -13.26
N ASP A 145 -14.87 7.72 -12.59
CA ASP A 145 -13.63 8.49 -12.75
C ASP A 145 -12.39 7.65 -12.37
N ILE A 146 -12.47 6.89 -11.26
CA ILE A 146 -11.39 6.00 -10.84
C ILE A 146 -11.26 4.81 -11.78
N LYS A 147 -12.35 4.23 -12.28
CA LYS A 147 -12.30 3.16 -13.27
C LYS A 147 -11.60 3.62 -14.55
N GLN A 148 -11.96 4.78 -15.08
CA GLN A 148 -11.30 5.37 -16.25
C GLN A 148 -9.81 5.68 -16.01
N TYR A 149 -9.46 6.12 -14.79
CA TYR A 149 -8.05 6.28 -14.40
C TYR A 149 -7.32 4.94 -14.50
N PHE A 150 -7.85 3.87 -13.92
CA PHE A 150 -7.23 2.56 -13.99
C PHE A 150 -7.10 2.05 -15.42
N GLU A 151 -8.13 2.20 -16.26
CA GLU A 151 -8.06 1.82 -17.68
C GLU A 151 -6.85 2.50 -18.35
N LYS A 152 -6.71 3.81 -18.20
CA LYS A 152 -5.59 4.58 -18.76
C LYS A 152 -4.24 4.16 -18.19
N ARG A 153 -4.14 3.92 -16.87
CA ARG A 153 -2.87 3.55 -16.23
C ARG A 153 -2.45 2.12 -16.54
N CYS A 154 -3.38 1.18 -16.60
CA CYS A 154 -3.11 -0.19 -17.04
C CYS A 154 -2.67 -0.24 -18.51
N ASP A 155 -3.34 0.50 -19.40
CA ASP A 155 -2.94 0.61 -20.79
C ASP A 155 -1.52 1.17 -20.94
N TYR A 156 -1.19 2.21 -20.15
CA TYR A 156 0.16 2.77 -20.12
C TYR A 156 1.17 1.74 -19.62
N ALA A 157 0.90 1.06 -18.52
CA ALA A 157 1.77 0.02 -17.95
C ALA A 157 2.05 -1.10 -18.95
N ILE A 158 1.00 -1.62 -19.59
CA ILE A 158 1.11 -2.69 -20.61
C ILE A 158 1.91 -2.22 -21.82
N LYS A 159 1.66 -1.01 -22.35
CA LYS A 159 2.42 -0.43 -23.45
C LYS A 159 3.89 -0.20 -23.11
N SER A 160 4.21 0.03 -21.83
CA SER A 160 5.59 0.15 -21.33
C SER A 160 6.26 -1.22 -21.14
N GLY A 161 5.54 -2.34 -21.37
CA GLY A 161 6.07 -3.69 -21.28
C GLY A 161 5.78 -4.43 -19.98
N ILE A 162 5.04 -3.85 -19.03
CA ILE A 162 4.63 -4.54 -17.80
C ILE A 162 3.57 -5.60 -18.17
N LYS A 163 3.78 -6.84 -17.73
CA LYS A 163 2.84 -7.93 -17.96
C LYS A 163 1.52 -7.67 -17.21
N LYS A 164 0.38 -8.01 -17.83
CA LYS A 164 -0.93 -7.84 -17.19
C LYS A 164 -1.01 -8.50 -15.81
N ASN A 165 -0.41 -9.68 -15.65
CA ASN A 165 -0.41 -10.44 -14.39
C ASN A 165 0.47 -9.79 -13.29
N ASN A 166 1.28 -8.81 -13.62
CA ASN A 166 2.12 -8.06 -12.68
C ASN A 166 1.45 -6.75 -12.23
N ILE A 167 0.19 -6.52 -12.57
CA ILE A 167 -0.55 -5.31 -12.19
C ILE A 167 -1.54 -5.64 -11.08
N ILE A 168 -1.50 -4.85 -10.00
CA ILE A 168 -2.43 -4.86 -8.87
C ILE A 168 -3.04 -3.45 -8.79
N LEU A 169 -4.35 -3.34 -8.55
CA LEU A 169 -5.02 -2.05 -8.46
C LEU A 169 -5.33 -1.69 -7.00
N ASP A 170 -5.10 -0.42 -6.62
CA ASP A 170 -5.54 0.14 -5.33
C ASP A 170 -6.37 1.40 -5.56
N PRO A 171 -7.67 1.43 -5.20
CA PRO A 171 -8.52 2.62 -5.35
C PRO A 171 -8.08 3.80 -4.48
N GLY A 172 -7.07 3.64 -3.63
CA GLY A 172 -6.44 4.71 -2.86
C GLY A 172 -7.37 5.29 -1.79
N ILE A 173 -7.86 4.45 -0.89
CA ILE A 173 -8.67 4.90 0.26
C ILE A 173 -7.89 5.95 1.04
N GLY A 174 -8.49 7.14 1.28
CA GLY A 174 -7.87 8.26 1.98
C GLY A 174 -6.99 9.19 1.13
N PHE A 175 -6.74 8.86 -0.15
CA PHE A 175 -5.88 9.65 -1.03
C PHE A 175 -6.71 10.54 -1.97
N GLY A 176 -6.84 11.84 -1.63
CA GLY A 176 -7.66 12.79 -2.39
C GLY A 176 -9.15 12.42 -2.40
N LYS A 177 -9.69 12.02 -1.25
CA LYS A 177 -11.07 11.56 -1.09
C LYS A 177 -11.68 12.09 0.19
N THR A 178 -12.96 12.49 0.13
CA THR A 178 -13.73 12.83 1.33
C THR A 178 -14.00 11.57 2.17
N PHE A 179 -14.42 11.72 3.41
CA PHE A 179 -14.78 10.58 4.25
C PHE A 179 -15.86 9.72 3.62
N ASN A 180 -16.91 10.33 3.09
CA ASN A 180 -17.99 9.62 2.40
C ASN A 180 -17.51 8.90 1.12
N HIS A 181 -16.54 9.48 0.38
CA HIS A 181 -15.94 8.82 -0.79
C HIS A 181 -15.29 7.49 -0.43
N ASN A 182 -14.65 7.38 0.76
CA ASN A 182 -14.01 6.14 1.19
C ASN A 182 -15.03 5.03 1.45
N PHE A 183 -16.16 5.34 2.08
CA PHE A 183 -17.25 4.38 2.27
C PHE A 183 -17.89 3.98 0.94
N LYS A 184 -18.09 4.96 0.02
CA LYS A 184 -18.60 4.68 -1.34
C LYS A 184 -17.66 3.75 -2.11
N LEU A 185 -16.34 3.91 -2.00
CA LEU A 185 -15.36 3.02 -2.61
C LEU A 185 -15.46 1.59 -2.05
N LEU A 186 -15.44 1.43 -0.73
CA LEU A 186 -15.54 0.12 -0.08
C LEU A 186 -16.81 -0.63 -0.48
N LYS A 187 -17.94 0.09 -0.57
CA LYS A 187 -19.23 -0.47 -1.02
C LYS A 187 -19.20 -0.93 -2.48
N ASN A 188 -18.44 -0.26 -3.35
CA ASN A 188 -18.47 -0.48 -4.79
C ASN A 188 -17.18 -1.13 -5.34
N LEU A 189 -16.37 -1.81 -4.52
CA LEU A 189 -15.12 -2.47 -4.94
C LEU A 189 -15.36 -3.51 -6.05
N LYS A 190 -16.53 -4.15 -6.09
CA LYS A 190 -16.90 -5.13 -7.13
C LYS A 190 -16.76 -4.55 -8.54
N THR A 191 -17.02 -3.25 -8.73
CA THR A 191 -16.86 -2.58 -10.03
C THR A 191 -15.40 -2.62 -10.51
N PHE A 192 -14.44 -2.50 -9.61
CA PHE A 192 -13.01 -2.60 -9.96
C PHE A 192 -12.57 -4.05 -10.14
N LYS A 193 -13.17 -5.01 -9.41
CA LYS A 193 -12.91 -6.44 -9.59
C LYS A 193 -13.27 -6.91 -11.01
N GLU A 194 -14.30 -6.32 -11.64
CA GLU A 194 -14.71 -6.62 -13.01
C GLU A 194 -13.62 -6.29 -14.06
N MET A 195 -12.62 -5.48 -13.70
CA MET A 195 -11.47 -5.19 -14.56
C MET A 195 -10.48 -6.37 -14.66
N ALA A 196 -10.68 -7.43 -13.88
CA ALA A 196 -9.88 -8.66 -13.84
C ALA A 196 -8.39 -8.44 -13.50
N TYR A 197 -8.15 -7.55 -12.53
CA TYR A 197 -6.89 -7.39 -11.82
C TYR A 197 -7.08 -7.68 -10.33
N PRO A 198 -6.06 -8.15 -9.61
CA PRO A 198 -6.10 -8.20 -8.16
C PRO A 198 -6.34 -6.80 -7.56
N LEU A 199 -7.13 -6.73 -6.48
CA LEU A 199 -7.43 -5.49 -5.78
C LEU A 199 -6.75 -5.45 -4.42
N LEU A 200 -6.04 -4.36 -4.15
CA LEU A 200 -5.52 -4.00 -2.84
C LEU A 200 -6.36 -2.88 -2.24
N ILE A 201 -6.56 -2.94 -0.92
CA ILE A 201 -7.11 -1.82 -0.13
C ILE A 201 -6.25 -1.57 1.10
N GLY A 202 -6.04 -0.32 1.45
CA GLY A 202 -5.31 0.13 2.64
C GLY A 202 -6.17 1.02 3.55
N PRO A 203 -7.18 0.50 4.28
CA PRO A 203 -8.05 1.31 5.12
C PRO A 203 -7.49 1.57 6.53
N SER A 204 -6.41 0.90 6.93
CA SER A 204 -5.93 0.80 8.30
C SER A 204 -5.69 2.15 8.97
N LYS A 205 -6.34 2.37 10.11
CA LYS A 205 -6.23 3.56 11.01
C LYS A 205 -6.54 4.89 10.34
N LYS A 206 -7.19 4.90 9.17
CA LYS A 206 -7.43 6.13 8.40
C LYS A 206 -8.47 7.05 9.05
N ALA A 207 -8.37 8.35 8.72
CA ALA A 207 -9.16 9.41 9.35
C ALA A 207 -10.67 9.23 9.23
N PHE A 208 -11.16 8.68 8.10
CA PHE A 208 -12.59 8.44 7.91
C PHE A 208 -13.20 7.43 8.91
N ILE A 209 -12.38 6.48 9.41
CA ILE A 209 -12.79 5.57 10.49
C ILE A 209 -12.86 6.33 11.81
N GLY A 210 -11.82 7.14 12.09
CA GLY A 210 -11.80 7.96 13.31
C GLY A 210 -12.89 9.01 13.38
N ASP A 211 -13.32 9.55 12.24
CA ASP A 211 -14.43 10.51 12.16
C ASP A 211 -15.76 9.88 12.63
N VAL A 212 -16.05 8.68 12.15
CA VAL A 212 -17.30 7.97 12.52
C VAL A 212 -17.28 7.48 13.97
N LEU A 213 -16.12 6.99 14.44
CA LEU A 213 -15.99 6.43 15.79
C LEU A 213 -15.67 7.47 16.85
N ASN A 214 -15.24 8.68 16.43
CA ASN A 214 -14.68 9.72 17.29
C ASN A 214 -13.48 9.21 18.12
N LEU A 215 -12.54 8.48 17.44
CA LEU A 215 -11.40 7.83 18.08
C LEU A 215 -10.07 8.28 17.49
N PRO A 216 -8.98 8.36 18.30
CA PRO A 216 -7.63 8.60 17.83
C PRO A 216 -7.10 7.40 17.01
N PRO A 217 -6.00 7.57 16.21
CA PRO A 217 -5.52 6.53 15.29
C PRO A 217 -5.20 5.17 15.91
N ASP A 218 -4.69 5.14 17.12
CA ASP A 218 -4.31 3.94 17.87
C ASP A 218 -5.50 3.13 18.39
N GLU A 219 -6.69 3.74 18.47
CA GLU A 219 -7.92 3.10 18.92
C GLU A 219 -8.88 2.72 17.77
N ARG A 220 -8.38 2.59 16.51
CA ARG A 220 -9.21 2.33 15.31
C ARG A 220 -9.13 0.90 14.80
N VAL A 221 -8.68 -0.06 15.61
CA VAL A 221 -8.48 -1.44 15.16
C VAL A 221 -9.80 -2.11 14.76
N GLU A 222 -10.84 -1.96 15.55
CA GLU A 222 -12.16 -2.55 15.26
C GLU A 222 -12.78 -1.95 13.98
N GLY A 223 -12.66 -0.62 13.81
CA GLY A 223 -13.11 0.05 12.59
C GLY A 223 -12.28 -0.37 11.37
N THR A 224 -10.98 -0.61 11.54
CA THR A 224 -10.12 -1.17 10.50
C THR A 224 -10.58 -2.57 10.12
N ILE A 225 -10.82 -3.45 11.09
CA ILE A 225 -11.32 -4.80 10.86
C ILE A 225 -12.67 -4.78 10.10
N ALA A 226 -13.60 -3.95 10.52
CA ALA A 226 -14.89 -3.81 9.84
C ALA A 226 -14.73 -3.41 8.36
N THR A 227 -13.83 -2.47 8.07
CA THR A 227 -13.56 -2.04 6.69
C THR A 227 -12.82 -3.10 5.87
N VAL A 228 -11.91 -3.87 6.48
CA VAL A 228 -11.20 -4.99 5.86
C VAL A 228 -12.18 -6.10 5.49
N VAL A 229 -13.04 -6.52 6.42
CA VAL A 229 -14.06 -7.54 6.17
C VAL A 229 -15.01 -7.10 5.05
N ALA A 230 -15.54 -5.88 5.12
CA ALA A 230 -16.38 -5.32 4.06
C ALA A 230 -15.64 -5.28 2.70
N GLY A 231 -14.36 -4.94 2.70
CA GLY A 231 -13.51 -4.94 1.51
C GLY A 231 -13.36 -6.32 0.88
N ILE A 232 -13.08 -7.35 1.67
CA ILE A 232 -12.93 -8.73 1.21
C ILE A 232 -14.26 -9.24 0.61
N LEU A 233 -15.38 -9.03 1.29
CA LEU A 233 -16.71 -9.40 0.80
C LEU A 233 -17.06 -8.69 -0.51
N ASN A 234 -16.50 -7.52 -0.76
CA ASN A 234 -16.65 -6.75 -2.01
C ASN A 234 -15.51 -6.97 -3.03
N GLY A 235 -14.60 -7.92 -2.78
CA GLY A 235 -13.67 -8.41 -3.79
C GLY A 235 -12.22 -7.98 -3.66
N ALA A 236 -11.81 -7.38 -2.53
CA ALA A 236 -10.39 -7.15 -2.24
C ALA A 236 -9.64 -8.48 -2.10
N ASN A 237 -8.45 -8.56 -2.70
CA ASN A 237 -7.55 -9.71 -2.66
C ASN A 237 -6.41 -9.49 -1.67
N ILE A 238 -5.99 -8.24 -1.48
CA ILE A 238 -4.90 -7.85 -0.60
C ILE A 238 -5.41 -6.74 0.32
N VAL A 239 -5.10 -6.87 1.61
CA VAL A 239 -5.39 -5.83 2.60
C VAL A 239 -4.09 -5.36 3.24
N ARG A 240 -3.86 -4.05 3.24
CA ARG A 240 -2.66 -3.40 3.78
C ARG A 240 -2.98 -2.81 5.15
N VAL A 241 -2.38 -3.35 6.21
CA VAL A 241 -2.75 -3.06 7.60
C VAL A 241 -1.54 -2.89 8.52
N HIS A 242 -1.71 -2.14 9.62
CA HIS A 242 -0.72 -2.02 10.69
C HIS A 242 -0.88 -3.14 11.72
N ASP A 243 -2.12 -3.43 12.17
CA ASP A 243 -2.43 -4.42 13.20
C ASP A 243 -2.64 -5.78 12.54
N VAL A 244 -1.53 -6.45 12.16
CA VAL A 244 -1.56 -7.69 11.36
C VAL A 244 -2.32 -8.80 12.08
N LYS A 245 -2.02 -9.05 13.36
CA LYS A 245 -2.59 -10.16 14.14
C LYS A 245 -4.11 -10.14 14.20
N GLU A 246 -4.69 -8.98 14.52
CA GLU A 246 -6.14 -8.77 14.66
C GLU A 246 -6.83 -8.93 13.31
N ASN A 247 -6.25 -8.31 12.28
CA ASN A 247 -6.80 -8.40 10.92
C ASN A 247 -6.68 -9.80 10.33
N LYS A 248 -5.54 -10.52 10.53
CA LYS A 248 -5.39 -11.91 10.05
C LYS A 248 -6.46 -12.84 10.61
N ARG A 249 -6.77 -12.70 11.91
CA ARG A 249 -7.86 -13.48 12.55
C ARG A 249 -9.22 -13.20 11.89
N ALA A 250 -9.54 -11.93 11.65
CA ALA A 250 -10.78 -11.55 11.00
C ALA A 250 -10.85 -12.03 9.54
N ILE A 251 -9.73 -11.93 8.79
CA ILE A 251 -9.60 -12.44 7.43
C ILE A 251 -9.87 -13.94 7.40
N THR A 252 -9.20 -14.71 8.27
CA THR A 252 -9.39 -16.17 8.33
C THR A 252 -10.86 -16.55 8.56
N VAL A 253 -11.55 -15.87 9.46
CA VAL A 253 -13.00 -16.11 9.68
C VAL A 253 -13.81 -15.75 8.43
N THR A 254 -13.52 -14.60 7.80
CA THR A 254 -14.22 -14.14 6.60
C THR A 254 -14.04 -15.12 5.43
N GLU A 255 -12.83 -15.63 5.22
CA GLU A 255 -12.53 -16.63 4.18
C GLU A 255 -13.29 -17.94 4.41
N ASN A 256 -13.40 -18.39 5.66
CA ASN A 256 -14.20 -19.58 6.00
C ASN A 256 -15.70 -19.36 5.76
N ILE A 257 -16.23 -18.14 6.04
CA ILE A 257 -17.61 -17.80 5.72
C ILE A 257 -17.84 -17.85 4.20
N LEU A 258 -16.90 -17.31 3.40
CA LEU A 258 -16.99 -17.31 1.94
C LEU A 258 -16.84 -18.73 1.33
N ALA A 259 -16.10 -19.62 1.98
CA ALA A 259 -15.88 -21.00 1.54
C ALA A 259 -16.99 -21.97 1.99
N ALA A 260 -17.86 -21.56 2.90
CA ALA A 260 -18.96 -22.40 3.40
C ALA A 260 -19.93 -22.74 2.27
N LYS A 261 -20.27 -24.05 2.17
CA LYS A 261 -21.18 -24.61 1.16
C LYS A 261 -22.61 -24.66 1.68
#